data_d0d4fcc2a62a3fdb50fe5573b126e9f1
#
_entry.id   d0d4fcc2a62a3fdb50fe5573b126e9f1
#
_cell.length_a   1.000
_cell.length_b   1.000
_cell.length_c   1.000
_cell.angle_alpha   90.00
_cell.angle_beta   90.00
_cell.angle_gamma   90.00
#
_symmetry.space_group_name_H-M   'P 1'
#
loop_
_entity.id
_entity.type
_entity.pdbx_description
1 polymer ?
#
loop_
_entity_poly.entity_id
_entity_poly.type
_entity_poly.pdbx_seq_one_letter_code
_entity_poly.pdbx_strand_id
1 'polypeptide(L)'
;MRASCQSIAARATVVTMQDENFLSQVPSASALFLREAEVRRGIEYLFFGHGALWRAIDARLAEHTLGRAHYRALYFIARAPGITISDLLALLGITKQSLGRVIKELEARDYLATRPGGRDRRQKELRLTPGGRAVEAAIFQQLRDAMSRAYTHAGQQAVTGFWQVSEALMPPRERERVAKLGSEG
;
A
#
# COMPACT_ATOMS: atom_id res chain seq x y z
N MET A 1 -46.35 -15.68 -39.42
CA MET A 1 -45.26 -14.91 -40.03
C MET A 1 -44.07 -14.93 -39.12
N ARG A 2 -43.00 -15.48 -39.63
CA ARG A 2 -41.71 -15.73 -38.95
C ARG A 2 -40.83 -14.48 -39.10
N ALA A 3 -40.16 -14.03 -38.02
CA ALA A 3 -38.89 -13.29 -38.08
C ALA A 3 -38.25 -13.40 -36.68
N SER A 4 -37.33 -14.20 -36.53
CA SER A 4 -35.86 -14.11 -36.64
C SER A 4 -35.26 -13.57 -35.35
N CYS A 5 -34.94 -14.53 -34.49
CA CYS A 5 -33.94 -14.38 -33.43
C CYS A 5 -32.56 -14.54 -34.09
N GLN A 6 -31.82 -13.49 -34.24
CA GLN A 6 -30.44 -13.54 -34.67
C GLN A 6 -29.55 -12.65 -33.83
N SER A 7 -28.59 -13.32 -33.16
CA SER A 7 -27.21 -12.90 -33.00
C SER A 7 -26.92 -11.71 -32.09
N ILE A 8 -26.68 -12.01 -30.81
CA ILE A 8 -25.68 -11.29 -30.02
C ILE A 8 -24.65 -12.32 -29.52
N ALA A 9 -23.87 -12.81 -30.44
CA ALA A 9 -22.64 -13.54 -30.15
C ALA A 9 -21.58 -12.98 -31.09
N ALA A 10 -20.81 -12.03 -30.66
CA ALA A 10 -19.44 -11.72 -31.14
C ALA A 10 -19.01 -10.36 -30.63
N ARG A 11 -18.20 -10.32 -29.63
CA ARG A 11 -17.06 -9.41 -29.46
C ARG A 11 -16.34 -9.66 -28.15
N ALA A 12 -15.91 -10.90 -27.98
CA ALA A 12 -14.74 -11.19 -27.18
C ALA A 12 -13.58 -11.36 -28.19
N THR A 13 -12.97 -10.26 -28.58
CA THR A 13 -11.83 -10.31 -29.50
C THR A 13 -10.76 -9.36 -29.00
N VAL A 14 -9.70 -9.98 -28.49
CA VAL A 14 -8.31 -9.49 -28.64
C VAL A 14 -7.98 -8.18 -27.92
N VAL A 15 -7.66 -8.28 -26.65
CA VAL A 15 -6.66 -7.44 -25.99
C VAL A 15 -5.46 -8.32 -25.64
N THR A 16 -4.75 -8.74 -26.65
CA THR A 16 -3.51 -9.49 -26.50
C THR A 16 -2.65 -9.21 -27.72
N MET A 17 -1.98 -8.08 -27.75
CA MET A 17 -0.79 -7.78 -28.57
C MET A 17 -0.39 -6.29 -28.56
N GLN A 18 -0.87 -5.47 -27.64
CA GLN A 18 -0.48 -4.04 -27.59
C GLN A 18 0.29 -3.63 -26.33
N ASP A 19 0.38 -4.52 -25.31
CA ASP A 19 1.02 -4.14 -24.05
C ASP A 19 2.55 -4.25 -24.07
N GLU A 20 3.15 -5.03 -24.95
CA GLU A 20 4.61 -5.09 -25.07
C GLU A 20 5.23 -3.86 -25.74
N ASN A 21 4.45 -3.12 -26.51
CA ASN A 21 4.95 -1.93 -27.23
C ASN A 21 4.77 -0.64 -26.42
N PHE A 22 3.98 -0.65 -25.36
CA PHE A 22 3.80 0.50 -24.47
C PHE A 22 5.00 0.72 -23.56
N LEU A 23 5.64 -0.35 -23.08
CA LEU A 23 6.85 -0.26 -22.26
C LEU A 23 8.09 0.15 -23.03
N SER A 24 8.10 -0.02 -24.36
CA SER A 24 9.21 0.42 -25.23
C SER A 24 9.15 1.91 -25.60
N GLN A 25 8.07 2.64 -25.27
CA GLN A 25 7.88 4.06 -25.57
C GLN A 25 8.01 4.98 -24.34
N VAL A 26 8.35 4.45 -23.16
CA VAL A 26 8.70 5.32 -22.03
C VAL A 26 10.06 5.92 -22.34
N PRO A 27 10.16 7.25 -22.56
CA PRO A 27 11.46 7.88 -22.81
C PRO A 27 12.40 7.52 -21.68
N SER A 28 13.54 6.89 -22.00
CA SER A 28 14.57 6.63 -21.00
C SER A 28 14.92 7.95 -20.31
N ALA A 29 15.13 7.93 -19.00
CA ALA A 29 15.52 9.12 -18.26
C ALA A 29 16.71 9.78 -18.98
N SER A 30 16.66 11.12 -19.16
CA SER A 30 17.78 11.86 -19.72
C SER A 30 19.07 11.49 -18.96
N ALA A 31 20.18 11.34 -19.67
CA ALA A 31 21.50 11.10 -19.08
C ALA A 31 21.85 12.11 -17.97
N LEU A 32 21.23 13.28 -17.95
CA LEU A 32 21.33 14.27 -16.89
C LEU A 32 20.87 13.70 -15.53
N PHE A 33 19.74 12.99 -15.49
CA PHE A 33 19.22 12.41 -14.26
C PHE A 33 20.00 11.18 -13.75
N LEU A 34 20.87 10.61 -14.59
CA LEU A 34 21.74 9.50 -14.23
C LEU A 34 23.11 9.97 -13.67
N ARG A 35 23.36 11.28 -13.61
CA ARG A 35 24.57 11.81 -12.96
C ARG A 35 24.51 11.53 -11.46
N GLU A 36 25.65 11.24 -10.87
CA GLU A 36 25.76 10.89 -9.45
C GLU A 36 25.07 11.91 -8.53
N ALA A 37 25.26 13.20 -8.78
CA ALA A 37 24.65 14.28 -8.01
C ALA A 37 23.11 14.22 -8.03
N GLU A 38 22.51 13.95 -9.17
CA GLU A 38 21.05 13.87 -9.32
C GLU A 38 20.48 12.58 -8.69
N VAL A 39 21.21 11.47 -8.82
CA VAL A 39 20.85 10.22 -8.13
C VAL A 39 20.91 10.37 -6.60
N ARG A 40 21.96 11.01 -6.07
CA ARG A 40 22.08 11.30 -4.63
C ARG A 40 20.92 12.20 -4.18
N ARG A 41 20.59 13.25 -4.91
CA ARG A 41 19.46 14.13 -4.62
C ARG A 41 18.13 13.35 -4.54
N GLY A 42 17.89 12.44 -5.48
CA GLY A 42 16.70 11.57 -5.45
C GLY A 42 16.63 10.70 -4.20
N ILE A 43 17.76 10.10 -3.81
CA ILE A 43 17.86 9.28 -2.58
C ILE A 43 17.62 10.15 -1.33
N GLU A 44 18.19 11.34 -1.27
CA GLU A 44 18.00 12.29 -0.17
C GLU A 44 16.53 12.70 -0.03
N TYR A 45 15.85 12.98 -1.14
CA TYR A 45 14.41 13.27 -1.11
C TYR A 45 13.58 12.10 -0.57
N LEU A 46 13.93 10.86 -0.90
CA LEU A 46 13.27 9.68 -0.33
C LEU A 46 13.51 9.58 1.18
N PHE A 47 14.74 9.77 1.66
CA PHE A 47 15.05 9.71 3.09
C PHE A 47 14.33 10.80 3.88
N PHE A 48 14.46 12.05 3.46
CA PHE A 48 13.89 13.18 4.18
C PHE A 48 12.37 13.26 4.03
N GLY A 49 11.84 12.97 2.84
CA GLY A 49 10.39 12.93 2.58
C GLY A 49 9.70 11.84 3.38
N HIS A 50 10.23 10.63 3.37
CA HIS A 50 9.74 9.53 4.22
C HIS A 50 9.81 9.89 5.71
N GLY A 51 10.93 10.48 6.16
CA GLY A 51 11.07 10.94 7.54
C GLY A 51 10.05 12.00 7.92
N ALA A 52 9.76 12.96 7.02
CA ALA A 52 8.75 14.00 7.24
C ALA A 52 7.33 13.42 7.36
N LEU A 53 7.01 12.41 6.52
CA LEU A 53 5.73 11.73 6.57
C LEU A 53 5.51 11.04 7.93
N TRP A 54 6.53 10.36 8.46
CA TRP A 54 6.42 9.74 9.78
C TRP A 54 6.30 10.76 10.91
N ARG A 55 7.06 11.85 10.85
CA ARG A 55 6.93 12.93 11.85
C ARG A 55 5.54 13.53 11.90
N ALA A 56 4.81 13.52 10.79
CA ALA A 56 3.44 14.02 10.75
C ALA A 56 2.47 13.25 11.65
N ILE A 57 2.79 12.00 11.99
CA ILE A 57 1.94 11.15 12.84
C ILE A 57 2.56 10.81 14.19
N ASP A 58 3.82 11.15 14.45
CA ASP A 58 4.52 10.75 15.68
C ASP A 58 3.77 11.23 16.94
N ALA A 59 3.21 12.45 16.94
CA ALA A 59 2.42 12.97 18.07
C ALA A 59 1.14 12.15 18.29
N ARG A 60 0.41 11.83 17.21
CA ARG A 60 -0.82 11.03 17.31
C ARG A 60 -0.52 9.57 17.73
N LEU A 61 0.60 9.01 17.30
CA LEU A 61 1.05 7.71 17.78
C LEU A 61 1.34 7.72 19.28
N ALA A 62 1.99 8.76 19.77
CA ALA A 62 2.30 8.92 21.20
C ALA A 62 1.04 9.00 22.07
N GLU A 63 -0.02 9.70 21.64
CA GLU A 63 -1.31 9.78 22.34
C GLU A 63 -1.92 8.38 22.61
N HIS A 64 -1.70 7.43 21.68
CA HIS A 64 -2.18 6.06 21.82
C HIS A 64 -1.11 5.08 22.34
N THR A 65 0.05 5.58 22.75
CA THR A 65 1.19 4.74 23.16
C THR A 65 1.57 3.71 22.09
N LEU A 66 1.53 4.10 20.82
CA LEU A 66 1.85 3.29 19.67
C LEU A 66 3.18 3.72 19.04
N GLY A 67 3.89 2.76 18.44
CA GLY A 67 5.03 3.03 17.57
C GLY A 67 4.66 2.87 16.09
N ARG A 68 5.55 3.26 15.20
CA ARG A 68 5.37 3.16 13.73
C ARG A 68 5.08 1.75 13.24
N ALA A 69 5.64 0.71 13.89
CA ALA A 69 5.35 -0.68 13.56
C ALA A 69 3.90 -1.08 13.86
N HIS A 70 3.34 -0.57 14.96
CA HIS A 70 1.93 -0.78 15.31
C HIS A 70 1.02 -0.15 14.27
N TYR A 71 1.30 1.11 13.88
CA TYR A 71 0.50 1.78 12.87
C TYR A 71 0.56 1.09 11.50
N ARG A 72 1.76 0.67 11.06
CA ARG A 72 1.88 -0.09 9.81
C ARG A 72 1.04 -1.37 9.84
N ALA A 73 1.00 -2.07 10.98
CA ALA A 73 0.14 -3.24 11.14
C ALA A 73 -1.35 -2.88 11.07
N LEU A 74 -1.80 -1.84 11.81
CA LEU A 74 -3.18 -1.35 11.76
C LEU A 74 -3.58 -0.97 10.33
N TYR A 75 -2.74 -0.21 9.64
CA TYR A 75 -2.97 0.23 8.27
C TYR A 75 -3.20 -0.93 7.30
N PHE A 76 -2.30 -1.92 7.29
CA PHE A 76 -2.44 -3.05 6.36
C PHE A 76 -3.60 -3.98 6.71
N ILE A 77 -3.90 -4.15 8.01
CA ILE A 77 -5.08 -4.93 8.44
C ILE A 77 -6.38 -4.19 8.08
N ALA A 78 -6.41 -2.85 8.13
CA ALA A 78 -7.54 -2.05 7.67
C ALA A 78 -7.76 -2.19 6.16
N ARG A 79 -6.66 -2.20 5.37
CA ARG A 79 -6.70 -2.35 3.90
C ARG A 79 -7.05 -3.76 3.42
N ALA A 80 -6.73 -4.80 4.20
CA ALA A 80 -6.99 -6.20 3.88
C ALA A 80 -7.59 -6.92 5.11
N PRO A 81 -8.89 -6.71 5.42
CA PRO A 81 -9.54 -7.33 6.58
C PRO A 81 -9.56 -8.86 6.46
N GLY A 82 -9.00 -9.56 7.44
CA GLY A 82 -8.83 -11.02 7.39
C GLY A 82 -7.47 -11.45 6.86
N ILE A 83 -6.54 -10.52 6.68
CA ILE A 83 -5.15 -10.83 6.33
C ILE A 83 -4.54 -11.83 7.32
N THR A 84 -3.77 -12.79 6.80
CA THR A 84 -3.08 -13.75 7.67
C THR A 84 -1.83 -13.12 8.32
N ILE A 85 -1.39 -13.72 9.45
CA ILE A 85 -0.13 -13.29 10.08
C ILE A 85 1.06 -13.42 9.12
N SER A 86 1.07 -14.44 8.27
CA SER A 86 2.14 -14.66 7.28
C SER A 86 2.16 -13.59 6.20
N ASP A 87 0.98 -13.20 5.68
CA ASP A 87 0.88 -12.15 4.67
C ASP A 87 1.22 -10.78 5.25
N LEU A 88 0.74 -10.49 6.47
CA LEU A 88 1.12 -9.25 7.16
C LEU A 88 2.63 -9.18 7.43
N LEU A 89 3.26 -10.29 7.84
CA LEU A 89 4.71 -10.37 8.01
C LEU A 89 5.46 -10.02 6.72
N ALA A 90 4.97 -10.56 5.61
CA ALA A 90 5.55 -10.30 4.29
C ALA A 90 5.36 -8.84 3.82
N LEU A 91 4.25 -8.17 4.18
CA LEU A 91 4.03 -6.75 3.89
C LEU A 91 4.89 -5.83 4.75
N LEU A 92 5.06 -6.17 6.02
CA LEU A 92 5.81 -5.33 6.96
C LEU A 92 7.32 -5.42 6.80
N GLY A 93 7.85 -6.56 6.31
CA GLY A 93 9.28 -6.79 6.16
C GLY A 93 10.04 -6.78 7.49
N ILE A 94 9.41 -7.19 8.59
CA ILE A 94 9.98 -7.26 9.94
C ILE A 94 10.16 -8.71 10.38
N THR A 95 10.82 -8.95 11.53
CA THR A 95 10.97 -10.30 12.06
C THR A 95 9.64 -10.84 12.61
N LYS A 96 9.47 -12.17 12.59
CA LYS A 96 8.30 -12.84 13.18
C LYS A 96 8.14 -12.51 14.67
N GLN A 97 9.24 -12.39 15.40
CA GLN A 97 9.25 -12.02 16.82
C GLN A 97 8.72 -10.59 17.01
N SER A 98 9.19 -9.63 16.21
CA SER A 98 8.72 -8.23 16.26
C SER A 98 7.23 -8.13 15.94
N LEU A 99 6.76 -8.84 14.89
CA LEU A 99 5.34 -8.88 14.58
C LEU A 99 4.51 -9.51 15.71
N GLY A 100 4.99 -10.61 16.31
CA GLY A 100 4.32 -11.24 17.43
C GLY A 100 4.12 -10.31 18.63
N ARG A 101 5.13 -9.45 18.91
CA ARG A 101 5.02 -8.41 19.95
C ARG A 101 3.96 -7.37 19.57
N VAL A 102 4.03 -6.83 18.35
CA VAL A 102 3.07 -5.83 17.84
C VAL A 102 1.63 -6.35 17.93
N ILE A 103 1.37 -7.58 17.48
CA ILE A 103 0.04 -8.20 17.57
C ILE A 103 -0.44 -8.27 19.02
N LYS A 104 0.37 -8.81 19.93
CA LYS A 104 0.02 -8.91 21.36
C LYS A 104 -0.29 -7.55 21.98
N GLU A 105 0.49 -6.54 21.67
CA GLU A 105 0.30 -5.19 22.19
C GLU A 105 -0.96 -4.53 21.64
N LEU A 106 -1.33 -4.77 20.37
CA LEU A 106 -2.57 -4.28 19.77
C LEU A 106 -3.81 -5.03 20.31
N GLU A 107 -3.70 -6.35 20.54
CA GLU A 107 -4.76 -7.16 21.17
C GLU A 107 -5.00 -6.70 22.62
N ALA A 108 -3.95 -6.46 23.39
CA ALA A 108 -4.05 -5.99 24.77
C ALA A 108 -4.74 -4.62 24.90
N ARG A 109 -4.74 -3.80 23.83
CA ARG A 109 -5.44 -2.49 23.75
C ARG A 109 -6.83 -2.61 23.14
N ASP A 110 -7.29 -3.79 22.83
CA ASP A 110 -8.54 -4.03 22.11
C ASP A 110 -8.61 -3.30 20.75
N TYR A 111 -7.48 -3.17 20.04
CA TYR A 111 -7.44 -2.64 18.69
C TYR A 111 -7.47 -3.72 17.61
N LEU A 112 -7.11 -4.95 17.96
CA LEU A 112 -6.97 -6.08 17.06
C LEU A 112 -7.68 -7.32 17.63
N ALA A 113 -8.37 -8.04 16.77
CA ALA A 113 -8.93 -9.35 17.05
C ALA A 113 -8.30 -10.40 16.12
N THR A 114 -7.84 -11.50 16.69
CA THR A 114 -7.35 -12.68 15.95
C THR A 114 -8.43 -13.75 15.93
N ARG A 115 -8.70 -14.33 14.75
CA ARG A 115 -9.68 -15.41 14.57
C ARG A 115 -9.05 -16.58 13.80
N PRO A 116 -9.54 -17.82 13.99
CA PRO A 116 -9.19 -18.91 13.10
C PRO A 116 -9.61 -18.58 11.66
N GLY A 117 -8.78 -18.94 10.68
CA GLY A 117 -9.07 -18.67 9.27
C GLY A 117 -10.31 -19.42 8.78
N GLY A 118 -11.10 -18.77 7.92
CA GLY A 118 -12.30 -19.36 7.36
C GLY A 118 -12.05 -20.51 6.38
N ARG A 119 -10.93 -20.46 5.63
CA ARG A 119 -10.53 -21.51 4.69
C ARG A 119 -9.61 -22.58 5.31
N ASP A 120 -8.72 -22.14 6.18
CA ASP A 120 -7.80 -23.02 6.91
C ASP A 120 -7.74 -22.55 8.37
N ARG A 121 -8.32 -23.35 9.27
CA ARG A 121 -8.36 -23.06 10.71
C ARG A 121 -6.99 -23.03 11.39
N ARG A 122 -5.94 -23.54 10.73
CA ARG A 122 -4.56 -23.46 11.22
C ARG A 122 -3.97 -22.07 11.03
N GLN A 123 -4.49 -21.31 10.09
CA GLN A 123 -4.10 -19.93 9.86
C GLN A 123 -4.90 -19.01 10.79
N LYS A 124 -4.24 -17.96 11.25
CA LYS A 124 -4.87 -16.91 12.04
C LYS A 124 -5.12 -15.69 11.17
N GLU A 125 -6.38 -15.28 11.08
CA GLU A 125 -6.81 -14.05 10.41
C GLU A 125 -6.87 -12.90 11.39
N LEU A 126 -6.46 -11.74 10.93
CA LEU A 126 -6.38 -10.50 11.70
C LEU A 126 -7.47 -9.53 11.24
N ARG A 127 -8.18 -8.93 12.18
CA ARG A 127 -9.20 -7.90 11.91
C ARG A 127 -9.13 -6.81 12.95
N LEU A 128 -9.32 -5.57 12.53
CA LEU A 128 -9.45 -4.46 13.47
C LEU A 128 -10.78 -4.54 14.21
N THR A 129 -10.75 -4.25 15.50
CA THR A 129 -11.95 -3.96 16.30
C THR A 129 -12.54 -2.59 15.89
N PRO A 130 -13.74 -2.22 16.37
CA PRO A 130 -14.23 -0.85 16.21
C PRO A 130 -13.26 0.21 16.76
N GLY A 131 -12.65 -0.04 17.93
CA GLY A 131 -11.63 0.83 18.50
C GLY A 131 -10.38 0.93 17.63
N GLY A 132 -9.88 -0.20 17.14
CA GLY A 132 -8.73 -0.24 16.23
C GLY A 132 -8.97 0.51 14.92
N ARG A 133 -10.16 0.41 14.33
CA ARG A 133 -10.54 1.18 13.14
C ARG A 133 -10.58 2.68 13.41
N ALA A 134 -11.14 3.10 14.55
CA ALA A 134 -11.20 4.50 14.93
C ALA A 134 -9.78 5.09 15.09
N VAL A 135 -8.89 4.38 15.76
CA VAL A 135 -7.49 4.80 15.95
C VAL A 135 -6.74 4.85 14.63
N GLU A 136 -6.87 3.81 13.79
CA GLU A 136 -6.25 3.79 12.46
C GLU A 136 -6.71 4.97 11.61
N ALA A 137 -8.02 5.22 11.52
CA ALA A 137 -8.59 6.31 10.75
C ALA A 137 -8.11 7.69 11.24
N ALA A 138 -8.02 7.89 12.55
CA ALA A 138 -7.53 9.15 13.14
C ALA A 138 -6.06 9.42 12.81
N ILE A 139 -5.22 8.37 12.82
CA ILE A 139 -3.80 8.48 12.43
C ILE A 139 -3.67 8.66 10.92
N PHE A 140 -4.43 7.88 10.12
CA PHE A 140 -4.42 7.99 8.66
C PHE A 140 -4.80 9.39 8.19
N GLN A 141 -5.73 10.06 8.86
CA GLN A 141 -6.12 11.44 8.53
C GLN A 141 -4.91 12.38 8.50
N GLN A 142 -3.97 12.25 9.43
CA GLN A 142 -2.75 13.08 9.47
C GLN A 142 -1.85 12.80 8.25
N LEU A 143 -1.68 11.53 7.89
CA LEU A 143 -0.93 11.15 6.68
C LEU A 143 -1.61 11.66 5.41
N ARG A 144 -2.93 11.49 5.33
CA ARG A 144 -3.74 11.98 4.21
C ARG A 144 -3.58 13.47 4.02
N ASP A 145 -3.66 14.24 5.10
CA ASP A 145 -3.52 15.70 5.04
C ASP A 145 -2.11 16.11 4.61
N ALA A 146 -1.07 15.44 5.13
CA ALA A 146 0.31 15.69 4.72
C ALA A 146 0.53 15.38 3.23
N MET A 147 0.07 14.22 2.77
CA MET A 147 0.19 13.81 1.36
C MET A 147 -0.65 14.70 0.45
N SER A 148 -1.88 15.04 0.83
CA SER A 148 -2.75 15.91 0.03
C SER A 148 -2.14 17.30 -0.18
N ARG A 149 -1.56 17.90 0.86
CA ARG A 149 -0.84 19.18 0.70
C ARG A 149 0.34 19.06 -0.25
N ALA A 150 1.13 17.99 -0.13
CA ALA A 150 2.27 17.76 -1.00
C ALA A 150 1.81 17.54 -2.46
N TYR A 151 0.78 16.74 -2.69
CA TYR A 151 0.23 16.47 -4.02
C TYR A 151 -0.38 17.72 -4.67
N THR A 152 -1.14 18.50 -3.90
CA THR A 152 -1.70 19.77 -4.38
C THR A 152 -0.59 20.75 -4.80
N HIS A 153 0.48 20.85 -4.01
CA HIS A 153 1.61 21.72 -4.31
C HIS A 153 2.40 21.26 -5.55
N ALA A 154 2.62 19.96 -5.68
CA ALA A 154 3.44 19.38 -6.75
C ALA A 154 2.70 19.31 -8.11
N GLY A 155 1.37 19.16 -8.09
CA GLY A 155 0.55 19.00 -9.27
C GLY A 155 0.52 17.58 -9.84
N GLN A 156 -0.46 17.31 -10.70
CA GLN A 156 -0.79 15.98 -11.20
C GLN A 156 0.40 15.25 -11.87
N GLN A 157 1.13 15.95 -12.72
CA GLN A 157 2.26 15.34 -13.47
C GLN A 157 3.35 14.84 -12.52
N ALA A 158 3.71 15.63 -11.50
CA ALA A 158 4.71 15.25 -10.51
C ALA A 158 4.24 14.07 -9.65
N VAL A 159 2.95 14.03 -9.29
CA VAL A 159 2.35 12.91 -8.55
C VAL A 159 2.42 11.61 -9.36
N THR A 160 2.06 11.66 -10.64
CA THR A 160 2.16 10.50 -11.55
C THR A 160 3.61 10.02 -11.65
N GLY A 161 4.56 10.95 -11.84
CA GLY A 161 5.99 10.62 -11.88
C GLY A 161 6.50 10.01 -10.58
N PHE A 162 6.06 10.53 -9.43
CA PHE A 162 6.39 9.96 -8.12
C PHE A 162 5.91 8.49 -7.99
N TRP A 163 4.69 8.18 -8.42
CA TRP A 163 4.19 6.81 -8.40
C TRP A 163 4.98 5.90 -9.33
N GLN A 164 5.28 6.34 -10.55
CA GLN A 164 6.08 5.60 -11.54
C GLN A 164 7.48 5.26 -10.99
N VAL A 165 8.18 6.25 -10.44
CA VAL A 165 9.51 6.02 -9.83
C VAL A 165 9.41 5.09 -8.63
N SER A 166 8.41 5.28 -7.76
CA SER A 166 8.21 4.44 -6.58
C SER A 166 7.91 3.00 -6.97
N GLU A 167 7.08 2.79 -7.98
CA GLU A 167 6.77 1.45 -8.52
C GLU A 167 7.98 0.78 -9.14
N ALA A 168 8.80 1.53 -9.91
CA ALA A 168 10.01 1.03 -10.54
C ALA A 168 11.07 0.57 -9.52
N LEU A 169 11.10 1.19 -8.33
CA LEU A 169 11.98 0.79 -7.23
C LEU A 169 11.57 -0.53 -6.57
N MET A 170 10.30 -0.93 -6.68
CA MET A 170 9.79 -2.13 -6.01
C MET A 170 10.16 -3.41 -6.80
N PRO A 171 10.61 -4.48 -6.11
CA PRO A 171 10.69 -5.80 -6.72
C PRO A 171 9.32 -6.29 -7.22
N PRO A 172 9.26 -7.15 -8.26
CA PRO A 172 7.99 -7.61 -8.84
C PRO A 172 6.98 -8.13 -7.81
N ARG A 173 7.43 -8.92 -6.84
CA ARG A 173 6.56 -9.47 -5.77
C ARG A 173 5.93 -8.38 -4.88
N GLU A 174 6.61 -7.27 -4.67
CA GLU A 174 6.08 -6.16 -3.88
C GLU A 174 5.05 -5.37 -4.68
N ARG A 175 5.30 -5.14 -5.98
CA ARG A 175 4.32 -4.52 -6.89
C ARG A 175 3.01 -5.31 -6.92
N GLU A 176 3.06 -6.65 -7.04
CA GLU A 176 1.88 -7.51 -6.98
C GLU A 176 1.11 -7.37 -5.66
N ARG A 177 1.81 -7.25 -4.53
CA ARG A 177 1.18 -7.05 -3.22
C ARG A 177 0.48 -5.69 -3.13
N VAL A 178 1.12 -4.64 -3.61
CA VAL A 178 0.54 -3.28 -3.63
C VAL A 178 -0.68 -3.24 -4.53
N ALA A 179 -0.64 -3.87 -5.71
CA ALA A 179 -1.77 -3.96 -6.62
C ALA A 179 -2.99 -4.65 -5.99
N LYS A 180 -2.77 -5.75 -5.24
CA LYS A 180 -3.84 -6.43 -4.50
C LYS A 180 -4.50 -5.56 -3.44
N LEU A 181 -3.71 -4.76 -2.70
CA LEU A 181 -4.27 -3.81 -1.72
C LEU A 181 -5.13 -2.73 -2.38
N GLY A 182 -4.84 -2.35 -3.63
CA GLY A 182 -5.60 -1.36 -4.39
C GLY A 182 -6.96 -1.88 -4.89
N SER A 183 -7.11 -3.19 -5.11
CA SER A 183 -8.33 -3.81 -5.65
C SER A 183 -9.41 -4.13 -4.61
N GLU A 184 -9.06 -4.06 -3.32
CA GLU A 184 -9.96 -4.40 -2.19
C GLU A 184 -10.54 -3.17 -1.47
N GLY A 185 -10.33 -1.96 -2.03
CA GLY A 185 -10.70 -0.68 -1.43
C GLY A 185 -11.91 0.01 -2.05
#